data_996e999a2d6cbfb40957f037dc701213
#
_entry.id   996e999a2d6cbfb40957f037dc701213
#
_cell.length_a   1.000
_cell.length_b   1.000
_cell.length_c   1.000
_cell.angle_alpha   90.00
_cell.angle_beta   90.00
_cell.angle_gamma   90.00
#
_symmetry.space_group_name_H-M   'P 1'
#
loop_
_entity.id
_entity.type
_entity.pdbx_description
1 polymer ?
#
loop_
_entity_poly.entity_id
_entity_poly.type
_entity_poly.pdbx_seq_one_letter_code
_entity_poly.pdbx_strand_id
1 'polypeptide(L)' 'PFDKKRSGFIMGEGAAILILEEYEHAKKRGAKIYAEFAGYGSSSDAYHLTSPDPSGTGGALAMTKALQDAGVKPEDV' A
#
# COMPACT_ATOMS: atom_id res chain seq x y z
N PRO A 1 -3.57 -9.37 12.88
CA PRO A 1 -4.06 -8.16 13.57
C PRO A 1 -5.58 -8.00 13.48
N PHE A 2 -6.22 -8.70 12.54
CA PHE A 2 -7.66 -8.59 12.31
C PHE A 2 -8.48 -9.65 13.05
N ASP A 3 -7.83 -10.51 13.84
CA ASP A 3 -8.52 -11.52 14.64
C ASP A 3 -9.41 -10.87 15.71
N LYS A 4 -10.61 -11.42 15.89
CA LYS A 4 -11.57 -10.93 16.90
C LYS A 4 -11.01 -11.05 18.32
N LYS A 5 -10.15 -12.03 18.57
CA LYS A 5 -9.53 -12.29 19.89
C LYS A 5 -8.14 -11.67 20.04
N ARG A 6 -7.73 -10.78 19.11
CA ARG A 6 -6.43 -10.10 19.20
C ARG A 6 -6.26 -9.39 20.54
N SER A 7 -5.06 -9.43 21.10
CA SER A 7 -4.74 -8.79 22.39
C SER A 7 -3.34 -8.21 22.34
N GLY A 8 -3.24 -6.89 22.26
CA GLY A 8 -1.97 -6.16 22.28
C GLY A 8 -1.08 -6.41 21.07
N PHE A 9 0.19 -6.09 21.22
CA PHE A 9 1.21 -6.22 20.17
C PHE A 9 2.13 -7.39 20.46
N ILE A 10 2.33 -8.23 19.45
CA ILE A 10 3.33 -9.30 19.48
C ILE A 10 4.32 -9.01 18.35
N MET A 11 5.59 -8.89 18.68
CA MET A 11 6.64 -8.64 17.69
C MET A 11 6.80 -9.87 16.81
N GLY A 12 6.68 -9.66 15.50
CA GLY A 12 6.92 -10.67 14.47
C GLY A 12 8.24 -10.45 13.75
N GLU A 13 8.63 -11.42 12.97
CA GLU A 13 9.80 -11.36 12.10
C GLU A 13 9.37 -11.68 10.67
N GLY A 14 10.00 -11.02 9.71
CA GLY A 14 9.75 -11.29 8.31
C GLY A 14 10.62 -10.43 7.41
N ALA A 15 10.86 -10.93 6.20
CA ALA A 15 11.53 -10.19 5.15
C ALA A 15 10.90 -10.52 3.81
N ALA A 16 10.82 -9.55 2.93
CA ALA A 16 10.38 -9.73 1.56
C ALA A 16 11.22 -8.87 0.61
N ILE A 17 11.39 -9.34 -0.60
CA ILE A 17 12.09 -8.61 -1.66
C ILE A 17 11.15 -8.47 -2.84
N LEU A 18 10.97 -7.25 -3.31
CA LEU A 18 10.26 -6.93 -4.54
C LEU A 18 11.28 -6.48 -5.59
N ILE A 19 11.20 -7.05 -6.76
CA ILE A 19 12.02 -6.64 -7.91
C ILE A 19 11.21 -5.60 -8.69
N LEU A 20 11.71 -4.37 -8.69
CA LEU A 20 11.18 -3.28 -9.50
C LEU A 20 12.03 -3.14 -10.75
N GLU A 21 11.38 -3.07 -11.89
CA GLU A 21 12.03 -3.03 -13.21
C GLU A 21 11.25 -2.07 -14.11
N GLU A 22 11.95 -1.36 -14.98
CA GLU A 22 11.31 -0.51 -15.96
C GLU A 22 10.44 -1.36 -16.91
N TYR A 23 9.23 -0.87 -17.20
CA TYR A 23 8.18 -1.62 -17.89
C TYR A 23 8.60 -2.16 -19.26
N GLU A 24 9.13 -1.29 -20.13
CA GLU A 24 9.53 -1.71 -21.48
C GLU A 24 10.75 -2.66 -21.47
N HIS A 25 11.63 -2.51 -20.49
CA HIS A 25 12.73 -3.44 -20.30
C HIS A 25 12.22 -4.83 -19.90
N ALA A 26 11.33 -4.92 -18.93
CA ALA A 26 10.72 -6.16 -18.49
C ALA A 26 9.99 -6.87 -19.65
N LYS A 27 9.20 -6.12 -20.39
CA LYS A 27 8.44 -6.58 -21.54
C LYS A 27 9.34 -7.11 -22.67
N LYS A 28 10.41 -6.36 -22.98
CA LYS A 28 11.37 -6.74 -24.02
C LYS A 28 12.06 -8.08 -23.76
N ARG A 29 12.39 -8.38 -22.49
CA ARG A 29 12.98 -9.67 -22.10
C ARG A 29 11.96 -10.78 -21.84
N GLY A 30 10.67 -10.54 -22.04
CA GLY A 30 9.60 -11.51 -21.83
C GLY A 30 9.34 -11.84 -20.36
N ALA A 31 9.62 -10.90 -19.44
CA ALA A 31 9.37 -11.10 -18.02
C ALA A 31 7.87 -11.23 -17.74
N LYS A 32 7.54 -12.04 -16.72
CA LYS A 32 6.18 -12.03 -16.15
C LYS A 32 6.02 -10.77 -15.30
N ILE A 33 5.18 -9.85 -15.76
CA ILE A 33 4.81 -8.63 -15.02
C ILE A 33 3.59 -8.96 -14.18
N TYR A 34 3.66 -8.72 -12.87
CA TYR A 34 2.56 -8.98 -11.94
C TYR A 34 1.64 -7.78 -11.80
N ALA A 35 2.22 -6.58 -11.75
CA ALA A 35 1.52 -5.31 -11.67
C ALA A 35 2.46 -4.18 -12.04
N GLU A 36 1.91 -3.00 -12.28
CA GLU A 36 2.66 -1.75 -12.42
C GLU A 36 2.60 -0.97 -11.11
N PHE A 37 3.74 -0.44 -10.68
CA PHE A 37 3.79 0.52 -9.58
C PHE A 37 3.50 1.91 -10.14
N ALA A 38 2.22 2.27 -10.20
CA ALA A 38 1.75 3.43 -10.93
C ALA A 38 1.72 4.72 -10.11
N GLY A 39 1.57 4.64 -8.78
CA GLY A 39 1.45 5.82 -7.95
C GLY A 39 1.66 5.56 -6.47
N TYR A 40 1.82 6.63 -5.72
CA TYR A 40 2.11 6.59 -4.30
C TYR A 40 1.30 7.63 -3.52
N GLY A 41 0.91 7.27 -2.29
CA GLY A 41 0.28 8.18 -1.36
C GLY A 41 0.59 7.85 0.08
N SER A 42 0.79 8.88 0.89
CA SER A 42 0.97 8.73 2.33
C SER A 42 0.18 9.78 3.10
N SER A 43 -0.12 9.45 4.32
CA SER A 43 -0.79 10.32 5.28
C SER A 43 -0.42 9.91 6.69
N SER A 44 -0.78 10.74 7.64
CA SER A 44 -0.68 10.45 9.07
C SER A 44 -1.99 10.84 9.73
N ASP A 45 -2.50 9.99 10.63
CA ASP A 45 -3.74 10.26 11.35
C ASP A 45 -3.59 11.41 12.35
N ALA A 46 -2.42 11.55 12.96
CA ALA A 46 -2.17 12.47 14.08
C ALA A 46 -3.22 12.34 15.22
N TYR A 47 -3.77 11.14 15.38
CA TYR A 47 -4.86 10.83 16.29
C TYR A 47 -4.36 10.29 17.64
N HIS A 48 -3.56 9.22 17.62
CA HIS A 48 -3.07 8.53 18.81
C HIS A 48 -1.73 7.85 18.53
N LEU A 49 -0.94 7.61 19.58
CA LEU A 49 0.39 6.97 19.43
C LEU A 49 0.34 5.57 18.82
N THR A 50 -0.69 4.78 19.12
CA THR A 50 -0.80 3.38 18.70
C THR A 50 -2.12 3.00 18.06
N SER A 51 -3.17 3.79 18.22
CA SER A 51 -4.50 3.49 17.69
C SER A 51 -4.78 4.27 16.41
N PRO A 52 -5.24 3.63 15.33
CA PRO A 52 -5.67 4.34 14.15
C PRO A 52 -6.92 5.18 14.44
N ASP A 53 -7.08 6.26 13.68
CA ASP A 53 -8.30 7.07 13.73
C ASP A 53 -9.52 6.20 13.36
N PRO A 54 -10.54 6.11 14.25
CA PRO A 54 -11.74 5.31 13.98
C PRO A 54 -12.50 5.73 12.71
N SER A 55 -12.35 6.98 12.26
CA SER A 55 -12.98 7.48 11.04
C SER A 55 -12.35 6.88 9.76
N GLY A 56 -11.12 6.36 9.84
CA GLY A 56 -10.38 5.84 8.69
C GLY A 56 -9.91 6.91 7.70
N THR A 57 -10.06 8.18 8.04
CA THR A 57 -9.75 9.32 7.14
C THR A 57 -8.30 9.29 6.66
N GLY A 58 -7.35 8.97 7.55
CA GLY A 58 -5.94 8.88 7.18
C GLY A 58 -5.68 7.84 6.08
N GLY A 59 -6.19 6.63 6.26
CA GLY A 59 -6.06 5.56 5.24
C GLY A 59 -6.74 5.94 3.92
N ALA A 60 -7.95 6.47 3.97
CA ALA A 60 -8.68 6.94 2.79
C ALA A 60 -7.90 8.03 2.05
N LEU A 61 -7.30 8.97 2.77
CA LEU A 61 -6.49 10.04 2.18
C LEU A 61 -5.24 9.50 1.48
N ALA A 62 -4.54 8.53 2.08
CA ALA A 62 -3.37 7.90 1.46
C ALA A 62 -3.75 7.20 0.14
N MET A 63 -4.84 6.42 0.15
CA MET A 63 -5.36 5.77 -1.06
C MET A 63 -5.78 6.78 -2.14
N THR A 64 -6.48 7.84 -1.76
CA THR A 64 -6.89 8.90 -2.69
C THR A 64 -5.69 9.57 -3.35
N LYS A 65 -4.65 9.90 -2.56
CA LYS A 65 -3.41 10.48 -3.08
C LYS A 65 -2.69 9.53 -4.05
N ALA A 66 -2.62 8.24 -3.73
CA ALA A 66 -2.01 7.24 -4.61
C ALA A 66 -2.74 7.14 -5.96
N LEU A 67 -4.08 7.12 -5.94
CA LEU A 67 -4.89 7.11 -7.16
C LEU A 67 -4.70 8.39 -7.99
N GLN A 68 -4.65 9.54 -7.33
CA GLN A 68 -4.40 10.82 -8.00
C GLN A 68 -3.00 10.88 -8.63
N ASP A 69 -1.97 10.41 -7.90
CA ASP A 69 -0.60 10.35 -8.40
C ASP A 69 -0.49 9.40 -9.60
N ALA A 70 -1.13 8.25 -9.54
CA ALA A 70 -1.20 7.28 -10.63
C ALA A 70 -2.05 7.73 -11.82
N GLY A 71 -2.99 8.66 -11.64
CA GLY A 71 -3.94 9.06 -12.66
C GLY A 71 -4.96 7.96 -13.02
N VAL A 72 -5.23 7.04 -12.09
CA VAL A 72 -6.14 5.90 -12.29
C VAL A 72 -7.35 5.99 -11.37
N LYS A 73 -8.38 5.22 -11.69
CA LYS A 73 -9.59 5.12 -10.87
C LYS A 73 -9.51 3.91 -9.94
N PRO A 74 -10.31 3.88 -8.85
CA PRO A 74 -10.33 2.76 -7.91
C PRO A 74 -10.60 1.39 -8.55
N GLU A 75 -11.42 1.36 -9.60
CA GLU A 75 -11.77 0.14 -10.33
C GLU A 75 -10.64 -0.42 -11.20
N ASP A 76 -9.57 0.33 -11.39
CA ASP A 76 -8.41 -0.06 -12.20
C ASP A 76 -7.28 -0.69 -11.36
N VAL A 77 -7.47 -0.80 -10.02
CA VAL A 77 -6.48 -1.31 -9.06
C VAL A 77 -6.69 -2.80 -8.77
#